data_ccd45165d50ac3c13a764143195c943c
#
_entry.id   ccd45165d50ac3c13a764143195c943c
#
_cell.length_a   1.000
_cell.length_b   1.000
_cell.length_c   1.000
_cell.angle_alpha   90.00
_cell.angle_beta   90.00
_cell.angle_gamma   90.00
#
_symmetry.space_group_name_H-M   'P 1'
#
loop_
_entity.id
_entity.type
_entity.pdbx_description
1 polymer ?
#
loop_
_entity_poly.entity_id
_entity_poly.type
_entity_poly.pdbx_seq_one_letter_code
_entity_poly.pdbx_strand_id
1 'polypeptide(L)'
;AIPVAAIIADETQALQLIRRQQDAQRFQALVDTLLHHHLELQDWIARRPLAVLRHAHDWPRLLAVLAWFLAHPRPGLYLRQLDIPGVDTKFIETRRGLLAELLDVVLPATAIHRDASGVKGFARRYGLRTEAPQIRFRLLDPALSIQGLRDIAVPPEEFSGLSLPVQRVFITENRTNGLAFPETSASLVIFGLGYGLERLREIP
;
A
#
# COMPACT_ATOMS: atom_id res chain seq x y z
N ALA A 1 36.18 15.12 42.13
CA ALA A 1 36.94 14.57 41.02
C ALA A 1 35.98 14.20 39.89
N ILE A 2 36.27 14.69 38.70
CA ILE A 2 35.50 14.32 37.49
C ILE A 2 36.10 13.01 36.99
N PRO A 3 35.33 11.93 36.82
CA PRO A 3 35.87 10.69 36.27
C PRO A 3 36.38 10.92 34.84
N VAL A 4 37.59 10.49 34.57
CA VAL A 4 38.30 10.67 33.29
C VAL A 4 37.95 9.53 32.32
N ALA A 5 37.49 8.38 32.83
CA ALA A 5 37.05 7.23 32.03
C ALA A 5 36.08 6.35 32.83
N ALA A 6 35.16 5.71 32.12
CA ALA A 6 34.34 4.62 32.64
C ALA A 6 34.72 3.33 31.91
N ILE A 7 35.08 2.28 32.63
CA ILE A 7 35.39 0.96 32.09
C ILE A 7 34.15 0.09 32.31
N ILE A 8 33.59 -0.46 31.24
CA ILE A 8 32.44 -1.38 31.27
C ILE A 8 32.99 -2.76 30.92
N ALA A 9 32.84 -3.71 31.85
CA ALA A 9 33.46 -5.04 31.73
C ALA A 9 32.67 -5.97 30.79
N ASP A 10 31.35 -5.82 30.75
CA ASP A 10 30.46 -6.68 29.97
C ASP A 10 29.15 -5.95 29.56
N GLU A 11 28.36 -6.62 28.73
CA GLU A 11 27.05 -6.12 28.25
C GLU A 11 26.09 -5.87 29.43
N THR A 12 26.10 -6.71 30.44
CA THR A 12 25.19 -6.58 31.59
C THR A 12 25.44 -5.27 32.33
N GLN A 13 26.72 -4.94 32.59
CA GLN A 13 27.08 -3.66 33.20
C GLN A 13 26.72 -2.46 32.31
N ALA A 14 26.93 -2.60 31.00
CA ALA A 14 26.52 -1.57 30.05
C ALA A 14 25.00 -1.32 30.11
N LEU A 15 24.18 -2.36 30.05
CA LEU A 15 22.74 -2.29 30.13
C LEU A 15 22.24 -1.73 31.47
N GLN A 16 22.92 -2.05 32.58
CA GLN A 16 22.63 -1.47 33.90
C GLN A 16 22.90 0.02 33.93
N LEU A 17 24.06 0.44 33.42
CA LEU A 17 24.44 1.85 33.39
C LEU A 17 23.44 2.72 32.62
N ILE A 18 22.99 2.22 31.45
CA ILE A 18 22.01 2.93 30.61
C ILE A 18 20.55 2.62 30.96
N ARG A 19 20.31 1.80 31.99
CA ARG A 19 18.96 1.39 32.49
C ARG A 19 18.09 0.73 31.43
N ARG A 20 18.68 -0.17 30.62
CA ARG A 20 18.01 -0.84 29.50
C ARG A 20 17.91 -2.36 29.61
N GLN A 21 18.10 -2.93 30.81
CA GLN A 21 18.05 -4.39 31.01
C GLN A 21 16.70 -4.99 30.60
N GLN A 22 15.60 -4.32 30.96
CA GLN A 22 14.27 -4.80 30.61
C GLN A 22 14.02 -4.78 29.09
N ASP A 23 14.51 -3.74 28.40
CA ASP A 23 14.43 -3.66 26.94
C ASP A 23 15.23 -4.78 26.27
N ALA A 24 16.42 -5.10 26.80
CA ALA A 24 17.23 -6.19 26.30
C ALA A 24 16.58 -7.57 26.51
N GLN A 25 16.03 -7.83 27.70
CA GLN A 25 15.26 -9.06 27.95
C GLN A 25 14.05 -9.20 27.05
N ARG A 26 13.30 -8.10 26.88
CA ARG A 26 12.13 -8.06 25.98
C ARG A 26 12.55 -8.29 24.52
N PHE A 27 13.66 -7.69 24.10
CA PHE A 27 14.21 -7.89 22.77
C PHE A 27 14.55 -9.35 22.52
N GLN A 28 15.27 -10.00 23.45
CA GLN A 28 15.63 -11.42 23.32
C GLN A 28 14.39 -12.31 23.20
N ALA A 29 13.40 -12.13 24.05
CA ALA A 29 12.15 -12.90 23.99
C ALA A 29 11.40 -12.70 22.66
N LEU A 30 11.41 -11.48 22.12
CA LEU A 30 10.84 -11.20 20.81
C LEU A 30 11.63 -11.88 19.69
N VAL A 31 12.97 -11.80 19.73
CA VAL A 31 13.84 -12.47 18.75
C VAL A 31 13.58 -13.96 18.72
N ASP A 32 13.56 -14.61 19.90
CA ASP A 32 13.29 -16.04 20.02
C ASP A 32 11.92 -16.40 19.39
N THR A 33 10.91 -15.59 19.67
CA THR A 33 9.56 -15.78 19.09
C THR A 33 9.59 -15.62 17.56
N LEU A 34 10.21 -14.56 17.05
CA LEU A 34 10.25 -14.26 15.63
C LEU A 34 11.01 -15.31 14.84
N LEU A 35 12.17 -15.75 15.34
CA LEU A 35 12.98 -16.79 14.69
C LEU A 35 12.34 -18.17 14.78
N HIS A 36 11.55 -18.44 15.83
CA HIS A 36 10.74 -19.67 15.89
C HIS A 36 9.70 -19.72 14.77
N HIS A 37 9.07 -18.61 14.43
CA HIS A 37 8.08 -18.54 13.34
C HIS A 37 8.74 -18.41 11.96
N HIS A 38 9.78 -17.59 11.84
CA HIS A 38 10.40 -17.21 10.57
C HIS A 38 11.91 -17.03 10.74
N LEU A 39 12.66 -18.09 10.52
CA LEU A 39 14.13 -18.07 10.60
C LEU A 39 14.75 -17.08 9.60
N GLU A 40 14.08 -16.87 8.47
CA GLU A 40 14.48 -15.95 7.41
C GLU A 40 14.58 -14.50 7.89
N LEU A 41 13.91 -14.15 8.98
CA LEU A 41 13.95 -12.79 9.55
C LEU A 41 15.25 -12.48 10.30
N GLN A 42 16.18 -13.43 10.47
CA GLN A 42 17.41 -13.23 11.23
C GLN A 42 18.20 -11.99 10.78
N ASP A 43 18.46 -11.86 9.50
CA ASP A 43 19.21 -10.72 8.95
C ASP A 43 18.43 -9.40 9.05
N TRP A 44 17.10 -9.43 8.93
CA TRP A 44 16.27 -8.25 9.11
C TRP A 44 16.31 -7.78 10.57
N ILE A 45 16.18 -8.69 11.53
CA ILE A 45 16.25 -8.41 12.98
C ILE A 45 17.61 -7.79 13.34
N ALA A 46 18.71 -8.36 12.83
CA ALA A 46 20.06 -7.85 13.07
C ALA A 46 20.23 -6.41 12.56
N ARG A 47 19.65 -6.09 11.41
CA ARG A 47 19.71 -4.73 10.84
C ARG A 47 18.71 -3.74 11.44
N ARG A 48 17.65 -4.23 12.10
CA ARG A 48 16.51 -3.42 12.58
C ARG A 48 16.14 -3.70 14.05
N PRO A 49 17.10 -3.82 15.01
CA PRO A 49 16.80 -4.23 16.38
C PRO A 49 15.83 -3.29 17.09
N LEU A 50 15.94 -1.97 16.86
CA LEU A 50 15.03 -1.00 17.46
C LEU A 50 13.60 -1.07 16.87
N ALA A 51 13.44 -1.54 15.65
CA ALA A 51 12.12 -1.76 15.07
C ALA A 51 11.42 -2.95 15.74
N VAL A 52 12.16 -4.00 16.10
CA VAL A 52 11.62 -5.13 16.86
C VAL A 52 11.00 -4.66 18.17
N LEU A 53 11.71 -3.86 18.94
CA LEU A 53 11.21 -3.30 20.22
C LEU A 53 10.06 -2.31 20.03
N ARG A 54 10.15 -1.43 19.03
CA ARG A 54 9.13 -0.41 18.75
C ARG A 54 7.78 -1.04 18.46
N HIS A 55 7.77 -2.17 17.77
CA HIS A 55 6.56 -2.88 17.36
C HIS A 55 6.23 -4.08 18.27
N ALA A 56 6.78 -4.11 19.49
CA ALA A 56 6.64 -5.24 20.39
C ALA A 56 5.19 -5.69 20.65
N HIS A 57 4.22 -4.76 20.67
CA HIS A 57 2.80 -5.05 20.85
C HIS A 57 2.09 -5.46 19.54
N ASP A 58 2.68 -5.15 18.40
CA ASP A 58 2.11 -5.44 17.10
C ASP A 58 2.49 -6.83 16.56
N TRP A 59 3.57 -7.45 17.10
CA TRP A 59 4.10 -8.70 16.56
C TRP A 59 3.10 -9.84 16.42
N PRO A 60 2.18 -10.09 17.36
CA PRO A 60 1.20 -11.15 17.18
C PRO A 60 0.35 -10.94 15.90
N ARG A 61 -0.04 -9.69 15.63
CA ARG A 61 -0.82 -9.34 14.44
C ARG A 61 0.05 -9.35 13.18
N LEU A 62 1.29 -8.87 13.27
CA LEU A 62 2.23 -8.91 12.15
C LEU A 62 2.49 -10.34 11.71
N LEU A 63 2.76 -11.25 12.65
CA LEU A 63 2.95 -12.69 12.36
C LEU A 63 1.70 -13.33 11.77
N ALA A 64 0.50 -12.97 12.24
CA ALA A 64 -0.75 -13.44 11.65
C ALA A 64 -0.90 -12.99 10.19
N VAL A 65 -0.50 -11.75 9.86
CA VAL A 65 -0.49 -11.26 8.47
C VAL A 65 0.53 -12.03 7.62
N LEU A 66 1.74 -12.26 8.12
CA LEU A 66 2.77 -13.02 7.39
C LEU A 66 2.30 -14.45 7.10
N ALA A 67 1.77 -15.13 8.12
CA ALA A 67 1.23 -16.49 7.98
C ALA A 67 0.08 -16.54 6.97
N TRP A 68 -0.81 -15.55 6.99
CA TRP A 68 -1.91 -15.48 6.04
C TRP A 68 -1.43 -15.32 4.59
N PHE A 69 -0.47 -14.43 4.33
CA PHE A 69 0.08 -14.25 2.98
C PHE A 69 0.90 -15.45 2.50
N LEU A 70 1.56 -16.17 3.40
CA LEU A 70 2.22 -17.44 3.07
C LEU A 70 1.23 -18.51 2.63
N ALA A 71 0.09 -18.60 3.31
CA ALA A 71 -0.98 -19.54 2.97
C ALA A 71 -1.75 -19.13 1.69
N HIS A 72 -1.77 -17.84 1.37
CA HIS A 72 -2.51 -17.27 0.24
C HIS A 72 -1.59 -16.39 -0.63
N PRO A 73 -0.60 -16.95 -1.32
CA PRO A 73 0.28 -16.18 -2.18
C PRO A 73 -0.52 -15.59 -3.34
N ARG A 74 -0.46 -14.26 -3.52
CA ARG A 74 -1.18 -13.52 -4.58
C ARG A 74 -2.69 -13.75 -4.56
N PRO A 75 -3.40 -13.40 -3.47
CA PRO A 75 -4.76 -13.84 -3.20
C PRO A 75 -5.82 -13.31 -4.19
N GLY A 76 -5.54 -12.24 -4.93
CA GLY A 76 -6.51 -11.65 -5.86
C GLY A 76 -7.74 -11.02 -5.18
N LEU A 77 -7.62 -10.68 -3.91
CA LEU A 77 -8.67 -10.07 -3.08
C LEU A 77 -8.39 -8.58 -2.86
N TYR A 78 -9.42 -7.79 -2.61
CA TYR A 78 -9.23 -6.43 -2.07
C TYR A 78 -8.74 -6.51 -0.62
N LEU A 79 -7.96 -5.52 -0.18
CA LEU A 79 -7.43 -5.48 1.17
C LEU A 79 -8.51 -5.64 2.27
N ARG A 80 -9.70 -5.11 2.03
CA ARG A 80 -10.84 -5.22 2.96
C ARG A 80 -11.52 -6.59 3.00
N GLN A 81 -11.17 -7.49 2.08
CA GLN A 81 -11.68 -8.85 2.03
C GLN A 81 -10.75 -9.84 2.75
N LEU A 82 -9.61 -9.38 3.26
CA LEU A 82 -8.71 -10.23 4.02
C LEU A 82 -9.35 -10.55 5.37
N ASP A 83 -9.56 -11.84 5.62
CA ASP A 83 -10.05 -12.35 6.90
C ASP A 83 -8.87 -12.93 7.68
N ILE A 84 -8.35 -12.11 8.59
CA ILE A 84 -7.20 -12.47 9.45
C ILE A 84 -7.62 -12.24 10.90
N PRO A 85 -7.70 -13.30 11.72
CA PRO A 85 -8.13 -13.16 13.10
C PRO A 85 -7.32 -12.10 13.88
N GLY A 86 -8.03 -11.17 14.52
CA GLY A 86 -7.42 -10.11 15.33
C GLY A 86 -6.73 -8.98 14.55
N VAL A 87 -6.84 -8.97 13.20
CA VAL A 87 -6.23 -7.95 12.33
C VAL A 87 -7.30 -7.23 11.53
N ASP A 88 -7.43 -5.94 11.73
CA ASP A 88 -8.30 -5.08 10.91
C ASP A 88 -7.53 -4.46 9.73
N THR A 89 -8.27 -4.01 8.73
CA THR A 89 -7.70 -3.38 7.52
C THR A 89 -6.83 -2.16 7.86
N LYS A 90 -7.23 -1.35 8.84
CA LYS A 90 -6.52 -0.14 9.25
C LYS A 90 -5.14 -0.49 9.83
N PHE A 91 -5.03 -1.61 10.55
CA PHE A 91 -3.73 -2.10 11.04
C PHE A 91 -2.77 -2.35 9.87
N ILE A 92 -3.22 -3.09 8.84
CA ILE A 92 -2.41 -3.35 7.65
C ILE A 92 -2.04 -2.05 6.95
N GLU A 93 -3.02 -1.15 6.75
CA GLU A 93 -2.81 0.14 6.08
C GLU A 93 -1.75 0.99 6.76
N THR A 94 -1.79 1.08 8.09
CA THR A 94 -0.83 1.88 8.87
C THR A 94 0.55 1.23 8.99
N ARG A 95 0.66 -0.06 8.76
CA ARG A 95 1.91 -0.85 8.84
C ARG A 95 2.45 -1.32 7.49
N ARG A 96 1.91 -0.83 6.35
CA ARG A 96 2.32 -1.25 5.01
C ARG A 96 3.83 -1.24 4.78
N GLY A 97 4.53 -0.22 5.28
CA GLY A 97 5.98 -0.12 5.14
C GLY A 97 6.71 -1.26 5.85
N LEU A 98 6.37 -1.50 7.12
CA LEU A 98 6.95 -2.59 7.90
C LEU A 98 6.56 -3.96 7.33
N LEU A 99 5.29 -4.14 7.01
CA LEU A 99 4.79 -5.38 6.41
C LEU A 99 5.47 -5.67 5.07
N ALA A 100 5.76 -4.66 4.26
CA ALA A 100 6.49 -4.85 3.02
C ALA A 100 7.92 -5.35 3.26
N GLU A 101 8.64 -4.78 4.23
CA GLU A 101 9.97 -5.25 4.60
C GLU A 101 9.94 -6.73 5.05
N LEU A 102 8.96 -7.11 5.84
CA LEU A 102 8.83 -8.47 6.38
C LEU A 102 8.36 -9.48 5.32
N LEU A 103 7.33 -9.12 4.53
CA LEU A 103 6.81 -9.97 3.45
C LEU A 103 7.85 -10.20 2.35
N ASP A 104 8.69 -9.21 2.05
CA ASP A 104 9.78 -9.36 1.07
C ASP A 104 10.85 -10.37 1.51
N VAL A 105 10.98 -10.60 2.81
CA VAL A 105 11.91 -11.60 3.36
C VAL A 105 11.26 -12.98 3.42
N VAL A 106 9.99 -13.03 3.84
CA VAL A 106 9.32 -14.29 4.19
C VAL A 106 8.66 -14.95 2.97
N LEU A 107 8.15 -14.15 2.02
CA LEU A 107 7.46 -14.71 0.85
C LEU A 107 8.42 -15.22 -0.22
N PRO A 108 8.06 -16.29 -0.93
CA PRO A 108 8.82 -16.72 -2.09
C PRO A 108 8.81 -15.65 -3.19
N ALA A 109 9.91 -15.54 -3.94
CA ALA A 109 10.07 -14.53 -4.98
C ALA A 109 8.94 -14.53 -6.03
N THR A 110 8.32 -15.68 -6.27
CA THR A 110 7.19 -15.84 -7.21
C THR A 110 5.89 -15.21 -6.72
N ALA A 111 5.76 -14.98 -5.42
CA ALA A 111 4.61 -14.32 -4.81
C ALA A 111 4.74 -12.78 -4.83
N ILE A 112 5.92 -12.24 -5.17
CA ILE A 112 6.23 -10.82 -5.09
C ILE A 112 6.32 -10.21 -6.50
N HIS A 113 5.54 -9.16 -6.74
CA HIS A 113 5.64 -8.37 -7.97
C HIS A 113 6.74 -7.30 -7.82
N ARG A 114 7.91 -7.54 -8.40
CA ARG A 114 9.10 -6.70 -8.18
C ARG A 114 8.98 -5.28 -8.75
N ASP A 115 8.19 -5.10 -9.80
CA ASP A 115 7.96 -3.79 -10.41
C ASP A 115 7.08 -2.85 -9.58
N ALA A 116 6.42 -3.38 -8.54
CA ALA A 116 5.62 -2.61 -7.62
C ALA A 116 6.41 -2.37 -6.33
N SER A 117 6.62 -1.12 -5.95
CA SER A 117 7.40 -0.74 -4.77
C SER A 117 6.69 0.33 -3.94
N GLY A 118 7.19 0.50 -2.71
CA GLY A 118 6.69 1.50 -1.77
C GLY A 118 5.29 1.21 -1.22
N VAL A 119 4.81 2.11 -0.37
CA VAL A 119 3.51 1.98 0.31
C VAL A 119 2.34 1.98 -0.68
N LYS A 120 2.43 2.76 -1.74
CA LYS A 120 1.41 2.83 -2.79
C LYS A 120 1.35 1.55 -3.64
N GLY A 121 2.48 0.88 -3.82
CA GLY A 121 2.57 -0.37 -4.58
C GLY A 121 2.23 -1.63 -3.77
N PHE A 122 1.96 -1.53 -2.47
CA PHE A 122 1.77 -2.66 -1.57
C PHE A 122 0.75 -3.69 -2.10
N ALA A 123 -0.43 -3.24 -2.48
CA ALA A 123 -1.47 -4.13 -2.98
C ALA A 123 -1.00 -4.92 -4.22
N ARG A 124 -0.49 -4.22 -5.24
CA ARG A 124 0.01 -4.85 -6.47
C ARG A 124 1.19 -5.78 -6.19
N ARG A 125 2.09 -5.38 -5.27
CA ARG A 125 3.29 -6.14 -4.93
C ARG A 125 2.96 -7.54 -4.41
N TYR A 126 1.93 -7.65 -3.56
CA TYR A 126 1.53 -8.92 -2.92
C TYR A 126 0.26 -9.53 -3.52
N GLY A 127 -0.09 -9.15 -4.75
CA GLY A 127 -1.20 -9.74 -5.49
C GLY A 127 -2.59 -9.44 -4.95
N LEU A 128 -2.74 -8.33 -4.22
CA LEU A 128 -4.06 -7.81 -3.85
C LEU A 128 -4.67 -7.03 -5.03
N ARG A 129 -5.99 -7.02 -5.10
CA ARG A 129 -6.74 -6.17 -6.03
C ARG A 129 -6.66 -4.71 -5.63
N THR A 130 -6.58 -3.85 -6.61
CA THR A 130 -6.79 -2.41 -6.49
C THR A 130 -8.03 -2.02 -7.28
N GLU A 131 -8.66 -0.92 -6.90
CA GLU A 131 -9.72 -0.35 -7.71
C GLU A 131 -9.19 -0.09 -9.13
N ALA A 132 -9.97 -0.47 -10.13
CA ALA A 132 -9.66 -0.12 -11.50
C ALA A 132 -9.66 1.41 -11.64
N PRO A 133 -8.69 1.99 -12.35
CA PRO A 133 -8.74 3.40 -12.66
C PRO A 133 -10.03 3.71 -13.40
N GLN A 134 -10.62 4.85 -13.11
CA GLN A 134 -11.83 5.30 -13.80
C GLN A 134 -11.51 6.51 -14.65
N ILE A 135 -12.10 6.56 -15.85
CA ILE A 135 -12.13 7.74 -16.69
C ILE A 135 -13.42 8.48 -16.35
N ARG A 136 -13.27 9.68 -15.79
CA ARG A 136 -14.40 10.56 -15.56
C ARG A 136 -14.50 11.57 -16.70
N PHE A 137 -15.70 11.62 -17.27
CA PHE A 137 -16.01 12.55 -18.34
C PHE A 137 -17.39 13.17 -18.13
N ARG A 138 -17.58 14.36 -18.71
CA ARG A 138 -18.86 15.04 -18.73
C ARG A 138 -19.26 15.34 -20.16
N LEU A 139 -20.47 14.95 -20.53
CA LEU A 139 -21.10 15.32 -21.78
C LEU A 139 -21.53 16.80 -21.69
N LEU A 140 -20.93 17.63 -22.53
CA LEU A 140 -21.16 19.07 -22.54
C LEU A 140 -22.42 19.45 -23.31
N ASP A 141 -22.83 18.57 -24.24
CA ASP A 141 -24.09 18.71 -24.97
C ASP A 141 -25.19 17.96 -24.22
N PRO A 142 -26.24 18.65 -23.75
CA PRO A 142 -27.37 17.98 -23.09
C PRO A 142 -28.07 16.92 -23.96
N ALA A 143 -28.04 17.06 -25.28
CA ALA A 143 -28.63 16.11 -26.21
C ALA A 143 -27.91 14.76 -26.26
N LEU A 144 -26.62 14.72 -25.81
CA LEU A 144 -25.82 13.51 -25.77
C LEU A 144 -25.94 12.74 -24.47
N SER A 145 -26.80 13.18 -23.52
CA SER A 145 -26.95 12.52 -22.23
C SER A 145 -27.27 11.03 -22.39
N ILE A 146 -26.56 10.18 -21.58
CA ILE A 146 -26.81 8.74 -21.52
C ILE A 146 -27.89 8.51 -20.46
N GLN A 147 -29.11 8.25 -20.87
CA GLN A 147 -30.27 8.10 -19.96
C GLN A 147 -30.42 9.27 -18.95
N GLY A 148 -30.14 10.48 -19.39
CA GLY A 148 -30.16 11.68 -18.55
C GLY A 148 -28.86 11.94 -17.74
N LEU A 149 -27.91 11.04 -17.76
CA LEU A 149 -26.61 11.22 -17.09
C LEU A 149 -25.64 11.96 -17.99
N ARG A 150 -24.93 12.94 -17.44
CA ARG A 150 -23.92 13.71 -18.17
C ARG A 150 -22.53 13.69 -17.52
N ASP A 151 -22.43 13.46 -16.22
CA ASP A 151 -21.18 13.33 -15.47
C ASP A 151 -21.01 11.86 -15.06
N ILE A 152 -20.11 11.17 -15.73
CA ILE A 152 -20.02 9.72 -15.71
C ILE A 152 -18.57 9.33 -15.46
N ALA A 153 -18.36 8.27 -14.69
CA ALA A 153 -17.06 7.66 -14.48
C ALA A 153 -17.15 6.17 -14.76
N VAL A 154 -16.31 5.67 -15.66
CA VAL A 154 -16.29 4.28 -16.09
C VAL A 154 -14.85 3.75 -16.18
N PRO A 155 -14.66 2.42 -16.09
CA PRO A 155 -13.36 1.81 -16.42
C PRO A 155 -12.91 2.15 -17.85
N PRO A 156 -11.58 2.16 -18.12
CA PRO A 156 -11.06 2.45 -19.47
C PRO A 156 -11.62 1.56 -20.56
N GLU A 157 -11.83 0.29 -20.27
CA GLU A 157 -12.37 -0.70 -21.21
C GLU A 157 -13.82 -0.37 -21.59
N GLU A 158 -14.62 0.08 -20.62
CA GLU A 158 -16.00 0.52 -20.87
C GLU A 158 -16.02 1.86 -21.60
N PHE A 159 -15.10 2.78 -21.28
CA PHE A 159 -14.99 4.06 -21.98
C PHE A 159 -14.66 3.86 -23.45
N SER A 160 -13.73 2.97 -23.78
CA SER A 160 -13.37 2.66 -25.18
C SER A 160 -14.51 2.05 -26.00
N GLY A 161 -15.42 1.34 -25.31
CA GLY A 161 -16.62 0.77 -25.92
C GLY A 161 -17.77 1.76 -26.14
N LEU A 162 -17.67 3.01 -25.63
CA LEU A 162 -18.73 4.01 -25.80
C LEU A 162 -18.73 4.56 -27.22
N SER A 163 -19.86 4.42 -27.90
CA SER A 163 -20.10 5.08 -29.18
C SER A 163 -20.91 6.37 -28.95
N LEU A 164 -20.21 7.50 -28.91
CA LEU A 164 -20.80 8.82 -28.69
C LEU A 164 -20.61 9.69 -29.93
N PRO A 165 -21.64 10.36 -30.42
CA PRO A 165 -21.54 11.24 -31.60
C PRO A 165 -20.91 12.59 -31.22
N VAL A 166 -19.70 12.56 -30.65
CA VAL A 166 -18.94 13.75 -30.29
C VAL A 166 -18.00 14.15 -31.41
N GLN A 167 -17.87 15.45 -31.62
CA GLN A 167 -16.96 16.03 -32.59
C GLN A 167 -15.71 16.63 -31.90
N ARG A 168 -15.82 16.95 -30.61
CA ARG A 168 -14.72 17.56 -29.82
C ARG A 168 -14.59 16.91 -28.46
N VAL A 169 -13.36 16.63 -28.09
CA VAL A 169 -12.99 16.13 -26.77
C VAL A 169 -12.05 17.14 -26.11
N PHE A 170 -12.43 17.63 -24.95
CA PHE A 170 -11.58 18.48 -24.12
C PHE A 170 -10.98 17.62 -23.02
N ILE A 171 -9.73 17.89 -22.68
CA ILE A 171 -9.04 17.20 -21.58
C ILE A 171 -8.53 18.25 -20.62
N THR A 172 -8.83 18.12 -19.32
CA THR A 172 -8.32 18.98 -18.28
C THR A 172 -7.85 18.16 -17.08
N GLU A 173 -6.69 18.50 -16.54
CA GLU A 173 -6.17 17.85 -15.34
C GLU A 173 -6.99 18.24 -14.09
N ASN A 174 -7.39 19.51 -14.01
CA ASN A 174 -8.10 20.04 -12.85
C ASN A 174 -9.57 19.62 -12.86
N ARG A 175 -9.97 18.95 -11.77
CA ARG A 175 -11.34 18.47 -11.57
C ARG A 175 -12.37 19.61 -11.61
N THR A 176 -12.08 20.74 -10.98
CA THR A 176 -13.00 21.89 -10.92
C THR A 176 -13.21 22.50 -12.30
N ASN A 177 -12.14 22.59 -13.12
CA ASN A 177 -12.26 23.08 -14.49
C ASN A 177 -13.17 22.18 -15.35
N GLY A 178 -13.07 20.84 -15.17
CA GLY A 178 -13.96 19.90 -15.85
C GLY A 178 -15.42 20.03 -15.42
N LEU A 179 -15.66 20.21 -14.12
CA LEU A 179 -17.01 20.42 -13.57
C LEU A 179 -17.64 21.76 -14.02
N ALA A 180 -16.81 22.81 -14.11
CA ALA A 180 -17.24 24.16 -14.52
C ALA A 180 -17.19 24.39 -16.04
N PHE A 181 -16.82 23.37 -16.82
CA PHE A 181 -16.68 23.53 -18.26
C PHE A 181 -18.02 23.94 -18.89
N PRO A 182 -18.05 24.94 -19.79
CA PRO A 182 -19.30 25.42 -20.38
C PRO A 182 -19.96 24.37 -21.28
N GLU A 183 -21.28 24.45 -21.39
CA GLU A 183 -22.02 23.64 -22.35
C GLU A 183 -21.54 23.93 -23.77
N THR A 184 -21.33 22.88 -24.54
CA THR A 184 -20.74 22.96 -25.88
C THR A 184 -21.32 21.83 -26.73
N SER A 185 -21.91 22.17 -27.88
CA SER A 185 -22.55 21.19 -28.77
C SER A 185 -21.57 20.12 -29.24
N ALA A 186 -22.06 18.89 -29.35
CA ALA A 186 -21.36 17.71 -29.84
C ALA A 186 -19.98 17.50 -29.15
N SER A 187 -19.91 17.72 -27.84
CA SER A 187 -18.63 17.74 -27.13
C SER A 187 -18.69 17.04 -25.76
N LEU A 188 -17.54 16.54 -25.32
CA LEU A 188 -17.32 16.06 -23.96
C LEU A 188 -16.02 16.61 -23.37
N VAL A 189 -15.89 16.59 -22.05
CA VAL A 189 -14.66 16.89 -21.33
C VAL A 189 -14.28 15.72 -20.45
N ILE A 190 -13.03 15.26 -20.58
CA ILE A 190 -12.39 14.28 -19.68
C ILE A 190 -11.59 15.06 -18.64
N PHE A 191 -11.71 14.70 -17.35
CA PHE A 191 -11.05 15.48 -16.31
C PHE A 191 -10.69 14.64 -15.07
N GLY A 192 -9.79 15.22 -14.25
CA GLY A 192 -9.42 14.63 -12.96
C GLY A 192 -8.53 13.40 -13.06
N LEU A 193 -7.89 13.18 -14.20
CA LEU A 193 -7.01 12.02 -14.42
C LEU A 193 -5.67 12.12 -13.66
N GLY A 194 -5.29 13.31 -13.17
CA GLY A 194 -3.98 13.54 -12.55
C GLY A 194 -2.87 13.00 -13.45
N TYR A 195 -1.94 12.24 -12.86
CA TYR A 195 -0.89 11.52 -13.61
C TYR A 195 -1.41 10.37 -14.49
N GLY A 196 -2.73 10.19 -14.63
CA GLY A 196 -3.35 9.13 -15.41
C GLY A 196 -3.56 9.45 -16.89
N LEU A 197 -3.18 10.66 -17.37
CA LEU A 197 -3.25 11.04 -18.80
C LEU A 197 -2.50 10.07 -19.72
N GLU A 198 -1.40 9.48 -19.24
CA GLU A 198 -0.64 8.46 -19.99
C GLU A 198 -1.49 7.22 -20.30
N ARG A 199 -2.46 6.91 -19.47
CA ARG A 199 -3.36 5.75 -19.67
C ARG A 199 -4.38 5.95 -20.77
N LEU A 200 -4.69 7.19 -21.15
CA LEU A 200 -5.52 7.47 -22.32
C LEU A 200 -4.84 7.05 -23.65
N ARG A 201 -3.50 6.91 -23.65
CA ARG A 201 -2.76 6.41 -24.81
C ARG A 201 -2.93 4.90 -25.04
N GLU A 202 -3.33 4.17 -24.01
CA GLU A 202 -3.55 2.72 -24.06
C GLU A 202 -4.98 2.36 -24.48
N ILE A 203 -5.83 3.35 -24.68
CA ILE A 203 -7.21 3.17 -25.17
C ILE A 203 -7.17 3.16 -26.69
N PRO A 204 -7.59 2.07 -27.34
CA PRO A 204 -7.62 1.95 -28.79
C PRO A 204 -8.57 2.95 -29.46
#